data_43bab9e0b32c3992ed3c235a821d550f
#
_entry.id   43bab9e0b32c3992ed3c235a821d550f
#
_cell.length_a   1.000
_cell.length_b   1.000
_cell.length_c   1.000
_cell.angle_alpha   90.00
_cell.angle_beta   90.00
_cell.angle_gamma   90.00
#
_symmetry.space_group_name_H-M   'P 1'
#
loop_
_entity.id
_entity.type
_entity.pdbx_description
1 polymer ?
#
loop_
_entity_poly.entity_id
_entity_poly.type
_entity_poly.pdbx_seq_one_letter_code
_entity_poly.pdbx_strand_id
1 'polypeptide(L)'
;MRNIIGRIFSGIANLFSYIFNSGIKLKYVLILIAIAIGASVGLTYSKMMNKVGGDEDYAEAMRYTELKKIVIEKFIDEVDSQSMTDSASAAIINGLGDKWSSYMSKDEYKTYQLYSANEYSDIGMSIVKNENGGYDVVSVNIGTPAAISGLNVGMTITDIDGTSIENSDIDEVRTLIRSKMNTSFELGINGGKTRLTVDCTAFYTSAVSSRLEKTQAGYIKITDFEAGSGKEAVDTIEDLVYNQKAVALCIDLRNNPGGLAAEAAVLMDYLLPAGEMFSLADKQGNKDVISSNNMSLQLPTVVLINEATYGEAEVFAAVMKEKGAAVLIGEATTGRTRIQETFELSDGSAARLSTKTYLTANGTDISREGGVTPDQIIHNTDPETVGTTEGTLENTASDGTGVTSNDEQLNAALKYLS
;
A
#
# COMPACT_ATOMS: atom_id res chain seq x y z
N MET A 1 9.24 -43.48 10.35
CA MET A 1 10.62 -43.72 9.89
C MET A 1 11.10 -45.15 10.05
N ARG A 2 10.97 -45.84 11.21
CA ARG A 2 11.45 -47.22 11.43
C ARG A 2 10.92 -48.26 10.43
N ASN A 3 9.67 -48.20 10.01
CA ASN A 3 9.05 -49.18 9.07
C ASN A 3 9.49 -48.99 7.59
N ILE A 4 9.94 -47.82 7.20
CA ILE A 4 10.44 -47.55 5.84
C ILE A 4 11.86 -48.08 5.70
N ILE A 5 12.69 -47.87 6.70
CA ILE A 5 14.07 -48.36 6.75
C ILE A 5 14.10 -49.89 6.75
N GLY A 6 13.21 -50.53 7.49
CA GLY A 6 13.08 -52.04 7.51
C GLY A 6 12.68 -52.60 6.12
N ARG A 7 11.76 -51.94 5.43
CA ARG A 7 11.35 -52.35 4.06
C ARG A 7 12.45 -52.15 3.03
N ILE A 8 13.24 -51.09 3.16
CA ILE A 8 14.40 -50.84 2.28
C ILE A 8 15.47 -51.91 2.51
N PHE A 9 15.78 -52.25 3.77
CA PHE A 9 16.76 -53.29 4.09
C PHE A 9 16.33 -54.67 3.64
N SER A 10 15.04 -55.04 3.81
CA SER A 10 14.51 -56.32 3.31
C SER A 10 14.50 -56.40 1.77
N GLY A 11 14.19 -55.29 1.09
CA GLY A 11 14.26 -55.17 -0.36
C GLY A 11 15.70 -55.37 -0.88
N ILE A 12 16.66 -54.76 -0.23
CA ILE A 12 18.08 -54.89 -0.55
C ILE A 12 18.56 -56.34 -0.31
N ALA A 13 18.20 -56.94 0.81
CA ALA A 13 18.55 -58.33 1.12
C ALA A 13 17.96 -59.33 0.12
N ASN A 14 16.71 -59.13 -0.29
CA ASN A 14 16.08 -59.96 -1.33
C ASN A 14 16.72 -59.78 -2.72
N LEU A 15 17.10 -58.55 -3.05
CA LEU A 15 17.84 -58.27 -4.28
C LEU A 15 19.21 -58.96 -4.30
N PHE A 16 19.95 -58.90 -3.19
CA PHE A 16 21.24 -59.62 -3.02
C PHE A 16 21.04 -61.12 -3.15
N SER A 17 20.05 -61.72 -2.50
CA SER A 17 19.72 -63.14 -2.59
C SER A 17 19.38 -63.56 -4.03
N TYR A 18 18.59 -62.78 -4.76
CA TYR A 18 18.24 -63.00 -6.14
C TYR A 18 19.46 -62.97 -7.07
N ILE A 19 20.33 -61.97 -6.89
CA ILE A 19 21.57 -61.78 -7.65
C ILE A 19 22.51 -62.97 -7.44
N PHE A 20 22.69 -63.44 -6.19
CA PHE A 20 23.54 -64.57 -5.84
C PHE A 20 23.03 -65.87 -6.44
N ASN A 21 21.72 -66.09 -6.54
CA ASN A 21 21.11 -67.29 -7.11
C ASN A 21 21.03 -67.27 -8.65
N SER A 22 21.14 -66.11 -9.28
CA SER A 22 20.95 -65.96 -10.75
C SER A 22 22.24 -66.14 -11.56
N GLY A 23 23.38 -66.49 -10.95
CA GLY A 23 24.65 -66.71 -11.64
C GLY A 23 25.29 -65.45 -12.25
N ILE A 24 24.75 -64.26 -11.94
CA ILE A 24 25.30 -62.98 -12.42
C ILE A 24 26.66 -62.73 -11.75
N LYS A 25 27.69 -62.54 -12.56
CA LYS A 25 29.03 -62.26 -12.00
C LYS A 25 29.04 -60.96 -11.20
N LEU A 26 29.56 -60.98 -9.97
CA LEU A 26 29.61 -59.86 -9.04
C LEU A 26 30.08 -58.53 -9.68
N LYS A 27 30.98 -58.60 -10.65
CA LYS A 27 31.45 -57.44 -11.40
C LYS A 27 30.37 -56.64 -12.13
N TYR A 28 29.34 -57.33 -12.68
CA TYR A 28 28.26 -56.65 -13.35
C TYR A 28 27.30 -55.95 -12.37
N VAL A 29 27.12 -56.55 -11.20
CA VAL A 29 26.34 -55.94 -10.12
C VAL A 29 27.02 -54.65 -9.62
N LEU A 30 28.30 -54.67 -9.40
CA LEU A 30 29.07 -53.50 -8.99
C LEU A 30 29.02 -52.37 -10.06
N ILE A 31 29.07 -52.76 -11.35
CA ILE A 31 28.93 -51.79 -12.46
C ILE A 31 27.52 -51.14 -12.43
N LEU A 32 26.46 -51.92 -12.26
CA LEU A 32 25.11 -51.39 -12.18
C LEU A 32 24.91 -50.45 -10.96
N ILE A 33 25.46 -50.85 -9.82
CA ILE A 33 25.44 -49.98 -8.62
C ILE A 33 26.19 -48.67 -8.89
N ALA A 34 27.36 -48.70 -9.49
CA ALA A 34 28.15 -47.51 -9.83
C ALA A 34 27.36 -46.60 -10.81
N ILE A 35 26.68 -47.20 -11.84
CA ILE A 35 25.82 -46.42 -12.77
C ILE A 35 24.65 -45.81 -12.04
N ALA A 36 23.99 -46.57 -11.15
CA ALA A 36 22.83 -46.07 -10.38
C ALA A 36 23.23 -44.93 -9.42
N ILE A 37 24.40 -45.04 -8.76
CA ILE A 37 24.96 -43.97 -7.94
C ILE A 37 25.29 -42.75 -8.80
N GLY A 38 25.98 -42.94 -9.92
CA GLY A 38 26.30 -41.87 -10.86
C GLY A 38 25.06 -41.14 -11.39
N ALA A 39 24.04 -41.91 -11.79
CA ALA A 39 22.75 -41.34 -12.23
C ALA A 39 22.01 -40.57 -11.11
N SER A 40 22.02 -41.14 -9.88
CA SER A 40 21.40 -40.47 -8.71
C SER A 40 22.12 -39.15 -8.37
N VAL A 41 23.46 -39.17 -8.37
CA VAL A 41 24.27 -37.95 -8.14
C VAL A 41 24.04 -36.94 -9.25
N GLY A 42 24.05 -37.37 -10.51
CA GLY A 42 23.78 -36.49 -11.66
C GLY A 42 22.39 -35.85 -11.64
N LEU A 43 21.37 -36.65 -11.32
CA LEU A 43 19.99 -36.16 -11.20
C LEU A 43 19.84 -35.19 -10.00
N THR A 44 20.49 -35.48 -8.87
CA THR A 44 20.46 -34.62 -7.69
C THR A 44 21.19 -33.31 -7.98
N TYR A 45 22.37 -33.37 -8.60
CA TYR A 45 23.11 -32.20 -9.04
C TYR A 45 22.29 -31.34 -10.01
N SER A 46 21.74 -31.96 -11.06
CA SER A 46 20.90 -31.26 -12.05
C SER A 46 19.68 -30.58 -11.40
N LYS A 47 18.99 -31.26 -10.48
CA LYS A 47 17.87 -30.67 -9.74
C LYS A 47 18.32 -29.52 -8.85
N MET A 48 19.48 -29.62 -8.21
CA MET A 48 20.03 -28.57 -7.37
C MET A 48 20.42 -27.35 -8.20
N MET A 49 21.13 -27.57 -9.32
CA MET A 49 21.54 -26.49 -10.23
C MET A 49 20.33 -25.79 -10.86
N ASN A 50 19.29 -26.54 -11.28
CA ASN A 50 18.05 -25.95 -11.80
C ASN A 50 17.30 -25.12 -10.76
N LYS A 51 17.39 -25.45 -9.46
CA LYS A 51 16.79 -24.64 -8.38
C LYS A 51 17.53 -23.35 -8.13
N VAL A 52 18.82 -23.30 -8.41
CA VAL A 52 19.66 -22.13 -8.18
C VAL A 52 19.79 -21.26 -9.44
N GLY A 53 19.22 -21.69 -10.60
CA GLY A 53 19.23 -20.91 -11.84
C GLY A 53 20.39 -21.24 -12.78
N GLY A 54 21.23 -22.23 -12.45
CA GLY A 54 22.36 -22.69 -13.28
C GLY A 54 23.73 -22.40 -12.66
N ASP A 55 24.78 -22.58 -13.47
CA ASP A 55 26.18 -22.49 -12.98
C ASP A 55 26.58 -21.05 -12.59
N GLU A 56 26.08 -20.04 -13.30
CA GLU A 56 26.38 -18.63 -13.01
C GLU A 56 25.74 -18.19 -11.69
N ASP A 57 24.45 -18.45 -11.51
CA ASP A 57 23.72 -18.12 -10.29
C ASP A 57 24.25 -18.89 -9.08
N TYR A 58 24.68 -20.16 -9.30
CA TYR A 58 25.35 -20.93 -8.26
C TYR A 58 26.67 -20.28 -7.83
N ALA A 59 27.49 -19.82 -8.78
CA ALA A 59 28.75 -19.15 -8.48
C ALA A 59 28.53 -17.84 -7.70
N GLU A 60 27.46 -17.10 -8.02
CA GLU A 60 27.07 -15.90 -7.27
C GLU A 60 26.62 -16.23 -5.84
N ALA A 61 25.75 -17.24 -5.68
CA ALA A 61 25.32 -17.70 -4.37
C ALA A 61 26.50 -18.19 -3.51
N MET A 62 27.46 -18.87 -4.10
CA MET A 62 28.67 -19.31 -3.41
C MET A 62 29.55 -18.15 -2.97
N ARG A 63 29.70 -17.11 -3.81
CA ARG A 63 30.49 -15.89 -3.47
C ARG A 63 29.84 -15.15 -2.30
N TYR A 64 28.50 -15.00 -2.31
CA TYR A 64 27.77 -14.42 -1.18
C TYR A 64 28.01 -15.23 0.11
N THR A 65 27.90 -16.56 0.02
CA THR A 65 28.10 -17.46 1.16
C THR A 65 29.50 -17.38 1.71
N GLU A 66 30.53 -17.31 0.83
CA GLU A 66 31.94 -17.15 1.21
C GLU A 66 32.17 -15.81 1.93
N LEU A 67 31.66 -14.71 1.38
CA LEU A 67 31.76 -13.38 2.00
C LEU A 67 31.10 -13.38 3.39
N LYS A 68 29.87 -13.91 3.49
CA LYS A 68 29.15 -14.01 4.76
C LYS A 68 29.95 -14.81 5.81
N LYS A 69 30.55 -15.92 5.40
CA LYS A 69 31.35 -16.74 6.27
C LYS A 69 32.62 -16.01 6.77
N ILE A 70 33.33 -15.30 5.87
CA ILE A 70 34.50 -14.50 6.23
C ILE A 70 34.12 -13.42 7.26
N VAL A 71 33.01 -12.74 7.05
CA VAL A 71 32.53 -11.69 7.99
C VAL A 71 32.24 -12.30 9.36
N ILE A 72 31.47 -13.39 9.42
CA ILE A 72 31.14 -14.07 10.68
C ILE A 72 32.36 -14.55 11.42
N GLU A 73 33.40 -15.05 10.69
CA GLU A 73 34.61 -15.63 11.30
C GLU A 73 35.68 -14.56 11.66
N LYS A 74 35.68 -13.42 10.98
CA LYS A 74 36.80 -12.47 11.07
C LYS A 74 36.45 -11.11 11.64
N PHE A 75 35.16 -10.73 11.61
CA PHE A 75 34.72 -9.45 12.17
C PHE A 75 34.91 -9.45 13.68
N ILE A 76 35.38 -8.32 14.23
CA ILE A 76 35.78 -8.21 15.62
C ILE A 76 34.62 -8.28 16.62
N ASP A 77 33.44 -7.81 16.21
CA ASP A 77 32.25 -7.78 17.06
C ASP A 77 31.28 -8.93 16.70
N GLU A 78 30.28 -9.14 17.54
CA GLU A 78 29.20 -10.10 17.26
C GLU A 78 28.40 -9.70 16.02
N VAL A 79 28.09 -10.68 15.18
CA VAL A 79 27.33 -10.49 13.93
C VAL A 79 25.99 -11.18 14.02
N ASP A 80 24.91 -10.43 13.83
CA ASP A 80 23.60 -11.00 13.58
C ASP A 80 23.50 -11.48 12.12
N SER A 81 23.54 -12.79 11.95
CA SER A 81 23.47 -13.45 10.65
C SER A 81 22.15 -13.20 9.90
N GLN A 82 21.03 -13.00 10.62
CA GLN A 82 19.73 -12.72 10.01
C GLN A 82 19.71 -11.29 9.49
N SER A 83 20.05 -10.33 10.32
CA SER A 83 20.14 -8.91 9.93
C SER A 83 21.04 -8.68 8.73
N MET A 84 22.17 -9.42 8.66
CA MET A 84 23.07 -9.37 7.50
C MET A 84 22.39 -9.90 6.22
N THR A 85 21.61 -10.98 6.32
CA THR A 85 20.89 -11.55 5.18
C THR A 85 19.80 -10.61 4.69
N ASP A 86 19.03 -10.00 5.62
CA ASP A 86 17.99 -9.04 5.31
C ASP A 86 18.59 -7.79 4.63
N SER A 87 19.70 -7.29 5.15
CA SER A 87 20.44 -6.17 4.55
C SER A 87 20.93 -6.46 3.13
N ALA A 88 21.42 -7.67 2.87
CA ALA A 88 21.85 -8.08 1.52
C ALA A 88 20.66 -8.17 0.57
N SER A 89 19.52 -8.72 1.02
CA SER A 89 18.29 -8.81 0.24
C SER A 89 17.73 -7.41 -0.08
N ALA A 90 17.72 -6.52 0.90
CA ALA A 90 17.35 -5.12 0.72
C ALA A 90 18.29 -4.41 -0.29
N ALA A 91 19.58 -4.67 -0.25
CA ALA A 91 20.55 -4.09 -1.19
C ALA A 91 20.30 -4.52 -2.65
N ILE A 92 19.87 -5.76 -2.89
CA ILE A 92 19.48 -6.24 -4.23
C ILE A 92 18.33 -5.41 -4.77
N ILE A 93 17.28 -5.20 -3.97
CA ILE A 93 16.11 -4.41 -4.39
C ILE A 93 16.48 -2.93 -4.57
N ASN A 94 17.25 -2.35 -3.66
CA ASN A 94 17.73 -0.97 -3.76
C ASN A 94 18.59 -0.73 -5.01
N GLY A 95 19.31 -1.77 -5.47
CA GLY A 95 20.10 -1.74 -6.70
C GLY A 95 19.29 -1.54 -7.98
N LEU A 96 17.97 -1.75 -7.94
CA LEU A 96 17.07 -1.46 -9.05
C LEU A 96 16.89 0.05 -9.31
N GLY A 97 17.21 0.90 -8.33
CA GLY A 97 16.97 2.34 -8.43
C GLY A 97 15.49 2.73 -8.45
N ASP A 98 14.60 1.79 -8.18
CA ASP A 98 13.17 2.04 -8.06
C ASP A 98 12.81 2.46 -6.63
N LYS A 99 12.23 3.66 -6.50
CA LYS A 99 11.88 4.25 -5.20
C LYS A 99 10.75 3.51 -4.46
N TRP A 100 10.00 2.70 -5.18
CA TRP A 100 8.75 2.08 -4.69
C TRP A 100 8.88 0.58 -4.43
N SER A 101 9.93 -0.04 -4.97
CA SER A 101 10.27 -1.42 -4.67
C SER A 101 11.01 -1.52 -3.33
N SER A 102 10.67 -2.53 -2.52
CA SER A 102 11.26 -2.73 -1.20
C SER A 102 11.38 -4.21 -0.86
N TYR A 103 12.36 -4.53 -0.03
CA TYR A 103 12.43 -5.80 0.67
C TYR A 103 11.76 -5.64 2.04
N MET A 104 11.06 -6.66 2.48
CA MET A 104 10.49 -6.78 3.81
C MET A 104 11.02 -8.04 4.48
N SER A 105 11.61 -7.89 5.65
CA SER A 105 11.93 -9.02 6.52
C SER A 105 10.66 -9.78 6.90
N LYS A 106 10.81 -10.97 7.47
CA LYS A 106 9.65 -11.80 7.86
C LYS A 106 8.67 -11.07 8.79
N ASP A 107 9.19 -10.30 9.74
CA ASP A 107 8.35 -9.58 10.70
C ASP A 107 7.68 -8.36 10.06
N GLU A 108 8.41 -7.64 9.20
CA GLU A 108 7.85 -6.54 8.41
C GLU A 108 6.79 -7.04 7.42
N TYR A 109 7.02 -8.18 6.75
CA TYR A 109 6.03 -8.74 5.83
C TYR A 109 4.78 -9.20 6.57
N LYS A 110 4.92 -9.83 7.73
CA LYS A 110 3.77 -10.19 8.58
C LYS A 110 2.97 -8.95 8.97
N THR A 111 3.65 -7.88 9.35
CA THR A 111 3.02 -6.59 9.66
C THR A 111 2.33 -6.03 8.41
N TYR A 112 3.00 -6.02 7.26
CA TYR A 112 2.44 -5.58 5.99
C TYR A 112 1.18 -6.38 5.59
N GLN A 113 1.17 -7.71 5.78
CA GLN A 113 -0.01 -8.54 5.50
C GLN A 113 -1.22 -8.14 6.35
N LEU A 114 -1.02 -7.81 7.62
CA LEU A 114 -2.08 -7.30 8.49
C LEU A 114 -2.62 -5.95 7.99
N TYR A 115 -1.74 -5.09 7.48
CA TYR A 115 -2.14 -3.80 6.90
C TYR A 115 -2.87 -3.96 5.56
N SER A 116 -2.39 -4.82 4.68
CA SER A 116 -2.96 -4.97 3.33
C SER A 116 -4.22 -5.83 3.27
N ALA A 117 -4.49 -6.63 4.31
CA ALA A 117 -5.73 -7.40 4.40
C ALA A 117 -6.97 -6.53 4.74
N ASN A 118 -6.84 -5.18 4.78
CA ASN A 118 -7.87 -4.27 5.26
C ASN A 118 -8.40 -4.64 6.67
N GLU A 119 -7.61 -5.39 7.44
CA GLU A 119 -7.83 -5.57 8.86
C GLU A 119 -7.42 -4.29 9.61
N TYR A 120 -7.69 -3.14 8.99
CA TYR A 120 -7.71 -1.84 9.64
C TYR A 120 -8.89 -1.81 10.60
N SER A 121 -8.66 -2.27 11.78
CA SER A 121 -9.44 -1.81 12.91
C SER A 121 -8.84 -0.50 13.40
N ASP A 122 -8.96 0.51 12.60
CA ASP A 122 -8.95 1.86 13.12
C ASP A 122 -10.39 2.16 13.54
N ILE A 123 -10.56 2.56 14.75
CA ILE A 123 -11.87 3.01 15.24
C ILE A 123 -12.16 4.45 14.80
N GLY A 124 -11.34 5.02 13.90
CA GLY A 124 -11.48 6.34 13.32
C GLY A 124 -10.96 7.47 14.21
N MET A 125 -9.82 7.25 14.87
CA MET A 125 -9.14 8.26 15.68
C MET A 125 -7.65 8.35 15.37
N SER A 126 -7.04 9.50 15.62
CA SER A 126 -5.60 9.67 15.72
C SER A 126 -5.20 10.00 17.16
N ILE A 127 -4.13 9.36 17.63
CA ILE A 127 -3.64 9.52 19.00
C ILE A 127 -2.13 9.80 19.01
N VAL A 128 -1.69 10.57 20.01
CA VAL A 128 -0.28 10.88 20.26
C VAL A 128 0.05 10.60 21.72
N LYS A 129 1.17 9.93 21.97
CA LYS A 129 1.62 9.64 23.34
C LYS A 129 1.99 10.93 24.06
N ASN A 130 1.45 11.14 25.25
CA ASN A 130 1.76 12.30 26.08
C ASN A 130 2.85 12.02 27.13
N GLU A 131 3.31 13.06 27.83
CA GLU A 131 4.37 12.96 28.83
C GLU A 131 3.99 12.12 30.08
N ASN A 132 2.70 11.91 30.30
CA ASN A 132 2.19 11.12 31.44
C ASN A 132 1.96 9.64 31.10
N GLY A 133 2.37 9.23 29.88
CA GLY A 133 2.25 7.84 29.40
C GLY A 133 0.92 7.51 28.73
N GLY A 134 -0.13 8.33 28.88
CA GLY A 134 -1.40 8.16 28.17
C GLY A 134 -1.32 8.59 26.71
N TYR A 135 -2.41 8.42 25.98
CA TYR A 135 -2.54 8.77 24.57
C TYR A 135 -3.61 9.83 24.37
N ASP A 136 -3.19 11.04 23.99
CA ASP A 136 -4.10 12.14 23.70
C ASP A 136 -4.73 11.98 22.32
N VAL A 137 -6.06 12.12 22.27
CA VAL A 137 -6.83 12.08 21.04
C VAL A 137 -6.66 13.40 20.30
N VAL A 138 -6.05 13.36 19.11
CA VAL A 138 -5.77 14.56 18.29
C VAL A 138 -6.75 14.72 17.12
N SER A 139 -7.39 13.64 16.69
CA SER A 139 -8.50 13.68 15.73
C SER A 139 -9.48 12.55 15.95
N VAL A 140 -10.75 12.77 15.59
CA VAL A 140 -11.81 11.75 15.55
C VAL A 140 -12.62 11.97 14.28
N ASN A 141 -12.72 10.96 13.44
CA ASN A 141 -13.46 11.02 12.17
C ASN A 141 -14.96 10.85 12.41
N ILE A 142 -15.76 11.68 11.78
CA ILE A 142 -17.23 11.64 11.92
C ILE A 142 -17.77 10.29 11.37
N GLY A 143 -18.75 9.73 12.06
CA GLY A 143 -19.40 8.47 11.64
C GLY A 143 -18.66 7.19 12.01
N THR A 144 -17.49 7.31 12.65
CA THR A 144 -16.66 6.16 13.04
C THR A 144 -17.04 5.62 14.42
N PRO A 145 -16.65 4.38 14.76
CA PRO A 145 -16.87 3.81 16.09
C PRO A 145 -16.40 4.71 17.23
N ALA A 146 -15.26 5.38 17.08
CA ALA A 146 -14.75 6.35 18.05
C ALA A 146 -15.71 7.52 18.25
N ALA A 147 -16.18 8.14 17.16
CA ALA A 147 -17.14 9.24 17.23
C ALA A 147 -18.48 8.81 17.86
N ILE A 148 -18.98 7.64 17.44
CA ILE A 148 -20.26 7.08 17.93
C ILE A 148 -20.16 6.77 19.44
N SER A 149 -19.00 6.31 19.92
CA SER A 149 -18.75 6.04 21.34
C SER A 149 -18.71 7.31 22.21
N GLY A 150 -18.66 8.50 21.59
CA GLY A 150 -18.50 9.77 22.28
C GLY A 150 -17.03 10.18 22.56
N LEU A 151 -16.08 9.53 21.93
CA LEU A 151 -14.68 9.95 21.98
C LEU A 151 -14.52 11.31 21.29
N ASN A 152 -13.79 12.23 21.90
CA ASN A 152 -13.57 13.57 21.37
C ASN A 152 -12.09 13.97 21.43
N VAL A 153 -11.71 14.89 20.56
CA VAL A 153 -10.38 15.51 20.57
C VAL A 153 -10.11 16.14 21.95
N GLY A 154 -8.89 15.98 22.46
CA GLY A 154 -8.46 16.44 23.79
C GLY A 154 -8.74 15.48 24.93
N MET A 155 -9.39 14.35 24.69
CA MET A 155 -9.48 13.25 25.66
C MET A 155 -8.16 12.46 25.70
N THR A 156 -7.79 11.94 26.89
CA THR A 156 -6.61 11.09 27.06
C THR A 156 -7.03 9.67 27.33
N ILE A 157 -6.60 8.72 26.49
CA ILE A 157 -6.83 7.27 26.67
C ILE A 157 -5.71 6.74 27.58
N THR A 158 -6.07 6.02 28.64
CA THR A 158 -5.13 5.48 29.61
C THR A 158 -5.15 3.97 29.73
N ASP A 159 -6.25 3.34 29.34
CA ASP A 159 -6.38 1.89 29.35
C ASP A 159 -7.39 1.39 28.28
N ILE A 160 -7.25 0.13 27.91
CA ILE A 160 -8.16 -0.60 27.01
C ILE A 160 -8.62 -1.86 27.75
N ASP A 161 -9.92 -2.03 27.94
CA ASP A 161 -10.53 -3.10 28.74
C ASP A 161 -9.89 -3.23 30.15
N GLY A 162 -9.52 -2.09 30.76
CA GLY A 162 -8.85 -2.06 32.07
C GLY A 162 -7.37 -2.41 32.03
N THR A 163 -6.79 -2.72 30.88
CA THR A 163 -5.35 -2.91 30.70
C THR A 163 -4.69 -1.57 30.43
N SER A 164 -3.80 -1.13 31.33
CA SER A 164 -3.08 0.15 31.15
C SER A 164 -2.20 0.12 29.92
N ILE A 165 -2.21 1.22 29.16
CA ILE A 165 -1.38 1.41 27.96
C ILE A 165 -0.24 2.42 28.17
N GLU A 166 -0.03 2.88 29.40
CA GLU A 166 0.98 3.92 29.73
C GLU A 166 2.41 3.52 29.34
N ASN A 167 2.74 2.22 29.48
CA ASN A 167 4.07 1.70 29.12
C ASN A 167 4.16 1.13 27.70
N SER A 168 3.05 1.07 26.98
CA SER A 168 3.00 0.58 25.62
C SER A 168 3.50 1.62 24.62
N ASP A 169 4.08 1.17 23.52
CA ASP A 169 4.31 2.06 22.37
C ASP A 169 3.05 2.18 21.51
N ILE A 170 3.09 3.07 20.51
CA ILE A 170 1.93 3.34 19.65
C ILE A 170 1.51 2.12 18.84
N ASP A 171 2.45 1.27 18.44
CA ASP A 171 2.17 0.09 17.61
C ASP A 171 1.58 -1.05 18.45
N GLU A 172 2.00 -1.17 19.72
CA GLU A 172 1.36 -2.07 20.68
C GLU A 172 -0.10 -1.66 20.94
N VAL A 173 -0.37 -0.37 21.14
CA VAL A 173 -1.73 0.15 21.33
C VAL A 173 -2.59 -0.08 20.11
N ARG A 174 -2.09 0.18 18.93
CA ARG A 174 -2.76 -0.10 17.66
C ARG A 174 -3.05 -1.60 17.51
N THR A 175 -2.08 -2.45 17.81
CA THR A 175 -2.24 -3.90 17.76
C THR A 175 -3.31 -4.38 18.73
N LEU A 176 -3.34 -3.82 19.94
CA LEU A 176 -4.36 -4.14 20.93
C LEU A 176 -5.77 -3.74 20.45
N ILE A 177 -5.94 -2.55 19.90
CA ILE A 177 -7.21 -2.10 19.30
C ILE A 177 -7.61 -3.02 18.14
N ARG A 178 -6.69 -3.36 17.25
CA ARG A 178 -6.93 -4.29 16.14
C ARG A 178 -7.37 -5.68 16.60
N SER A 179 -6.84 -6.17 17.70
CA SER A 179 -7.26 -7.47 18.26
C SER A 179 -8.73 -7.50 18.67
N LYS A 180 -9.37 -6.33 18.78
CA LYS A 180 -10.78 -6.16 19.17
C LYS A 180 -11.74 -6.04 17.97
N MET A 181 -11.27 -6.29 16.75
CA MET A 181 -12.13 -6.28 15.55
C MET A 181 -13.38 -7.13 15.73
N ASN A 182 -14.51 -6.60 15.24
CA ASN A 182 -15.84 -7.23 15.33
C ASN A 182 -16.30 -7.54 16.76
N THR A 183 -15.72 -6.86 17.76
CA THR A 183 -16.13 -6.95 19.16
C THR A 183 -16.31 -5.55 19.74
N SER A 184 -17.03 -5.45 20.87
CA SER A 184 -17.07 -4.22 21.67
C SER A 184 -15.96 -4.28 22.72
N PHE A 185 -15.33 -3.14 23.00
CA PHE A 185 -14.34 -3.00 24.05
C PHE A 185 -14.47 -1.63 24.76
N GLU A 186 -13.85 -1.48 25.91
CA GLU A 186 -13.91 -0.26 26.70
C GLU A 186 -12.60 0.54 26.61
N LEU A 187 -12.71 1.85 26.39
CA LEU A 187 -11.62 2.81 26.56
C LEU A 187 -11.75 3.49 27.93
N GLY A 188 -10.70 3.41 28.72
CA GLY A 188 -10.57 4.22 29.95
C GLY A 188 -10.01 5.59 29.59
N ILE A 189 -10.76 6.64 29.96
CA ILE A 189 -10.45 8.03 29.63
C ILE A 189 -10.05 8.78 30.88
N ASN A 190 -9.01 9.64 30.75
CA ASN A 190 -8.54 10.52 31.79
C ASN A 190 -8.25 9.81 33.14
N GLY A 191 -7.45 8.74 33.09
CA GLY A 191 -7.10 7.93 34.25
C GLY A 191 -8.21 6.97 34.69
N GLY A 192 -9.02 6.49 33.73
CA GLY A 192 -10.11 5.55 33.98
C GLY A 192 -11.34 6.12 34.65
N LYS A 193 -11.42 7.47 34.78
CA LYS A 193 -12.57 8.18 35.40
C LYS A 193 -13.83 8.08 34.56
N THR A 194 -13.69 7.96 33.26
CA THR A 194 -14.78 7.78 32.30
C THR A 194 -14.47 6.54 31.48
N ARG A 195 -15.49 5.74 31.19
CA ARG A 195 -15.40 4.60 30.29
C ARG A 195 -16.29 4.83 29.07
N LEU A 196 -15.72 4.62 27.90
CA LEU A 196 -16.45 4.68 26.64
C LEU A 196 -16.44 3.28 26.02
N THR A 197 -17.63 2.75 25.74
CA THR A 197 -17.77 1.50 24.99
C THR A 197 -17.63 1.79 23.51
N VAL A 198 -16.67 1.18 22.85
CA VAL A 198 -16.44 1.28 21.41
C VAL A 198 -16.83 -0.04 20.76
N ASP A 199 -17.77 0.02 19.82
CA ASP A 199 -18.12 -1.12 18.99
C ASP A 199 -17.22 -1.12 17.77
N CYS A 200 -16.20 -2.03 17.77
CA CYS A 200 -15.22 -2.15 16.69
C CYS A 200 -15.80 -2.98 15.54
N THR A 201 -16.93 -2.54 14.99
CA THR A 201 -17.52 -3.11 13.78
C THR A 201 -16.85 -2.53 12.55
N ALA A 202 -16.82 -3.27 11.42
CA ALA A 202 -16.42 -2.70 10.15
C ALA A 202 -17.32 -1.49 9.84
N PHE A 203 -16.71 -0.33 9.65
CA PHE A 203 -17.42 0.88 9.28
C PHE A 203 -16.88 1.38 7.95
N TYR A 204 -17.76 1.97 7.18
CA TYR A 204 -17.41 2.61 5.92
C TYR A 204 -17.13 4.09 6.22
N THR A 205 -15.91 4.53 6.01
CA THR A 205 -15.59 5.96 5.97
C THR A 205 -15.83 6.43 4.55
N SER A 206 -16.71 7.43 4.38
CA SER A 206 -16.90 8.06 3.09
C SER A 206 -15.56 8.65 2.61
N ALA A 207 -15.12 8.22 1.43
CA ALA A 207 -13.97 8.81 0.76
C ALA A 207 -14.31 10.13 0.07
N VAL A 208 -15.60 10.50 0.02
CA VAL A 208 -16.10 11.63 -0.75
C VAL A 208 -16.82 12.62 0.16
N SER A 209 -16.46 13.88 0.08
CA SER A 209 -17.19 14.99 0.67
C SER A 209 -17.50 16.04 -0.38
N SER A 210 -18.64 16.74 -0.26
CA SER A 210 -19.06 17.69 -1.27
C SER A 210 -19.82 18.88 -0.72
N ARG A 211 -19.88 19.94 -1.50
CA ARG A 211 -20.73 21.10 -1.28
C ARG A 211 -20.96 21.87 -2.57
N LEU A 212 -22.05 22.61 -2.64
CA LEU A 212 -22.29 23.57 -3.71
C LEU A 212 -21.68 24.92 -3.33
N GLU A 213 -20.81 25.44 -4.17
CA GLU A 213 -20.17 26.73 -3.96
C GLU A 213 -21.10 27.89 -4.41
N LYS A 214 -20.83 29.11 -3.94
CA LYS A 214 -21.58 30.32 -4.31
C LYS A 214 -21.53 30.62 -5.82
N THR A 215 -20.50 30.15 -6.51
CA THR A 215 -20.33 30.20 -7.96
C THR A 215 -21.18 29.18 -8.71
N GLN A 216 -21.98 28.38 -8.01
CA GLN A 216 -22.68 27.21 -8.52
C GLN A 216 -21.73 26.11 -9.08
N ALA A 217 -20.47 26.12 -8.72
CA ALA A 217 -19.58 24.99 -8.92
C ALA A 217 -19.81 23.94 -7.82
N GLY A 218 -19.94 22.67 -8.20
CA GLY A 218 -19.95 21.55 -7.26
C GLY A 218 -18.49 21.28 -6.84
N TYR A 219 -18.16 21.50 -5.59
CA TYR A 219 -16.88 21.08 -5.01
C TYR A 219 -17.02 19.65 -4.48
N ILE A 220 -16.04 18.81 -4.85
CA ILE A 220 -15.99 17.39 -4.45
C ILE A 220 -14.57 17.10 -4.05
N LYS A 221 -14.34 16.69 -2.80
CA LYS A 221 -13.08 16.18 -2.33
C LYS A 221 -13.11 14.67 -2.28
N ILE A 222 -12.11 14.01 -2.88
CA ILE A 222 -11.94 12.56 -2.85
C ILE A 222 -10.63 12.30 -2.10
N THR A 223 -10.71 11.65 -0.94
CA THR A 223 -9.55 11.42 -0.07
C THR A 223 -8.70 10.24 -0.53
N ASP A 224 -9.32 9.26 -1.17
CA ASP A 224 -8.67 8.05 -1.68
C ASP A 224 -9.55 7.37 -2.74
N PHE A 225 -8.99 6.37 -3.43
CA PHE A 225 -9.72 5.52 -4.35
C PHE A 225 -9.89 4.09 -3.79
N GLU A 226 -10.30 3.99 -2.52
CA GLU A 226 -10.64 2.70 -1.91
C GLU A 226 -11.97 2.14 -2.44
N ALA A 227 -12.28 0.88 -2.11
CA ALA A 227 -13.44 0.17 -2.64
C ALA A 227 -14.76 0.92 -2.39
N GLY A 228 -15.50 1.20 -3.47
CA GLY A 228 -16.77 1.93 -3.46
C GLY A 228 -16.66 3.43 -3.67
N SER A 229 -15.46 4.03 -3.57
CA SER A 229 -15.25 5.48 -3.69
C SER A 229 -15.60 6.03 -5.07
N GLY A 230 -15.32 5.26 -6.13
CA GLY A 230 -15.66 5.66 -7.50
C GLY A 230 -17.16 5.82 -7.72
N LYS A 231 -17.93 4.84 -7.24
CA LYS A 231 -19.40 4.94 -7.29
C LYS A 231 -19.93 6.07 -6.41
N GLU A 232 -19.40 6.22 -5.21
CA GLU A 232 -19.79 7.30 -4.29
C GLU A 232 -19.53 8.68 -4.90
N ALA A 233 -18.39 8.86 -5.58
CA ALA A 233 -18.07 10.10 -6.29
C ALA A 233 -19.07 10.37 -7.42
N VAL A 234 -19.44 9.34 -8.19
CA VAL A 234 -20.45 9.48 -9.25
C VAL A 234 -21.81 9.86 -8.66
N ASP A 235 -22.30 9.15 -7.64
CA ASP A 235 -23.58 9.44 -6.99
C ASP A 235 -23.60 10.89 -6.42
N THR A 236 -22.46 11.32 -5.86
CA THR A 236 -22.28 12.68 -5.33
C THR A 236 -22.32 13.74 -6.44
N ILE A 237 -21.67 13.47 -7.59
CA ILE A 237 -21.72 14.36 -8.75
C ILE A 237 -23.17 14.46 -9.29
N GLU A 238 -23.86 13.34 -9.37
CA GLU A 238 -25.26 13.32 -9.81
C GLU A 238 -26.14 14.17 -8.89
N ASP A 239 -25.99 14.07 -7.58
CA ASP A 239 -26.69 14.91 -6.62
C ASP A 239 -26.40 16.40 -6.81
N LEU A 240 -25.13 16.77 -6.91
CA LEU A 240 -24.72 18.16 -7.15
C LEU A 240 -25.30 18.72 -8.46
N VAL A 241 -25.24 17.95 -9.54
CA VAL A 241 -25.67 18.40 -10.86
C VAL A 241 -27.20 18.40 -11.01
N TYR A 242 -27.83 17.27 -10.67
CA TYR A 242 -29.29 17.12 -10.96
C TYR A 242 -30.19 17.67 -9.87
N ASN A 243 -29.79 17.61 -8.60
CA ASN A 243 -30.58 18.10 -7.48
C ASN A 243 -30.20 19.53 -7.07
N GLN A 244 -28.91 19.79 -6.88
CA GLN A 244 -28.40 21.08 -6.42
C GLN A 244 -28.11 22.08 -7.56
N LYS A 245 -28.16 21.65 -8.84
CA LYS A 245 -27.99 22.48 -10.05
C LYS A 245 -26.60 23.07 -10.22
N ALA A 246 -25.58 22.31 -9.85
CA ALA A 246 -24.21 22.68 -10.18
C ALA A 246 -24.02 22.77 -11.71
N VAL A 247 -23.31 23.80 -12.16
CA VAL A 247 -23.04 24.08 -13.58
C VAL A 247 -21.59 23.83 -13.96
N ALA A 248 -20.74 23.54 -12.99
CA ALA A 248 -19.31 23.23 -13.14
C ALA A 248 -18.86 22.33 -11.98
N LEU A 249 -17.71 21.67 -12.11
CA LEU A 249 -17.13 20.78 -11.10
C LEU A 249 -15.74 21.21 -10.69
N CYS A 250 -15.44 21.18 -9.39
CA CYS A 250 -14.12 21.27 -8.83
C CYS A 250 -13.83 19.97 -8.06
N ILE A 251 -13.02 19.11 -8.65
CA ILE A 251 -12.62 17.82 -8.05
C ILE A 251 -11.28 17.99 -7.33
N ASP A 252 -11.29 17.86 -6.01
CA ASP A 252 -10.09 18.01 -5.18
C ASP A 252 -9.45 16.66 -4.87
N LEU A 253 -8.30 16.40 -5.48
CA LEU A 253 -7.47 15.22 -5.28
C LEU A 253 -6.19 15.53 -4.48
N ARG A 254 -6.08 16.69 -3.88
CA ARG A 254 -4.94 17.03 -3.03
C ARG A 254 -4.88 16.09 -1.83
N ASN A 255 -3.67 15.58 -1.55
CA ASN A 255 -3.40 14.58 -0.52
C ASN A 255 -4.11 13.22 -0.74
N ASN A 256 -4.55 12.92 -1.95
CA ASN A 256 -5.12 11.62 -2.28
C ASN A 256 -3.99 10.62 -2.60
N PRO A 257 -3.80 9.54 -1.83
CA PRO A 257 -2.72 8.58 -2.02
C PRO A 257 -2.96 7.56 -3.15
N GLY A 258 -4.04 7.70 -3.93
CA GLY A 258 -4.47 6.69 -4.89
C GLY A 258 -5.38 5.63 -4.27
N GLY A 259 -5.26 4.37 -4.71
CA GLY A 259 -6.06 3.26 -4.22
C GLY A 259 -6.26 2.16 -5.26
N LEU A 260 -7.48 1.95 -5.72
CA LEU A 260 -7.83 0.93 -6.69
C LEU A 260 -8.05 1.54 -8.08
N ALA A 261 -7.35 1.00 -9.09
CA ALA A 261 -7.50 1.41 -10.48
C ALA A 261 -8.95 1.34 -10.98
N ALA A 262 -9.70 0.34 -10.51
CA ALA A 262 -11.10 0.15 -10.87
C ALA A 262 -11.99 1.30 -10.39
N GLU A 263 -11.74 1.83 -9.19
CA GLU A 263 -12.54 2.94 -8.63
C GLU A 263 -12.26 4.25 -9.36
N ALA A 264 -11.00 4.56 -9.63
CA ALA A 264 -10.65 5.71 -10.47
C ALA A 264 -11.25 5.58 -11.89
N ALA A 265 -11.25 4.36 -12.46
CA ALA A 265 -11.85 4.09 -13.77
C ALA A 265 -13.36 4.31 -13.79
N VAL A 266 -14.10 3.95 -12.72
CA VAL A 266 -15.55 4.20 -12.61
C VAL A 266 -15.84 5.70 -12.71
N LEU A 267 -15.10 6.53 -11.98
CA LEU A 267 -15.27 7.98 -12.04
C LEU A 267 -14.88 8.56 -13.41
N MET A 268 -13.76 8.07 -13.98
CA MET A 268 -13.33 8.49 -15.33
C MET A 268 -14.35 8.10 -16.40
N ASP A 269 -14.93 6.90 -16.35
CA ASP A 269 -15.95 6.42 -17.29
C ASP A 269 -17.18 7.32 -17.29
N TYR A 270 -17.57 7.83 -16.11
CA TYR A 270 -18.70 8.77 -15.97
C TYR A 270 -18.40 10.16 -16.56
N LEU A 271 -17.13 10.62 -16.51
CA LEU A 271 -16.73 11.96 -16.92
C LEU A 271 -16.22 12.03 -18.37
N LEU A 272 -15.76 10.91 -18.94
CA LEU A 272 -15.10 10.87 -20.24
C LEU A 272 -15.96 10.27 -21.34
N PRO A 273 -15.85 10.72 -22.58
CA PRO A 273 -16.47 10.08 -23.72
C PRO A 273 -15.87 8.69 -23.96
N ALA A 274 -16.60 7.85 -24.73
CA ALA A 274 -16.13 6.53 -25.10
C ALA A 274 -14.72 6.55 -25.73
N GLY A 275 -13.86 5.63 -25.29
CA GLY A 275 -12.51 5.48 -25.77
C GLY A 275 -11.53 5.00 -24.70
N GLU A 276 -10.29 4.75 -25.09
CA GLU A 276 -9.22 4.37 -24.16
C GLU A 276 -8.97 5.49 -23.13
N MET A 277 -8.95 5.13 -21.86
CA MET A 277 -8.59 6.02 -20.76
C MET A 277 -7.12 5.85 -20.39
N PHE A 278 -6.73 4.65 -20.01
CA PHE A 278 -5.34 4.31 -19.66
C PHE A 278 -5.10 2.82 -19.89
N SER A 279 -3.84 2.41 -19.82
CA SER A 279 -3.46 1.01 -19.85
C SER A 279 -2.40 0.69 -18.80
N LEU A 280 -2.34 -0.59 -18.41
CA LEU A 280 -1.31 -1.15 -17.53
C LEU A 280 -0.34 -1.94 -18.37
N ALA A 281 0.91 -1.52 -18.45
CA ALA A 281 1.95 -2.19 -19.21
C ALA A 281 2.89 -2.97 -18.29
N ASP A 282 3.13 -4.25 -18.61
CA ASP A 282 4.11 -5.10 -17.93
C ASP A 282 5.52 -4.97 -18.56
N LYS A 283 6.49 -5.69 -17.97
CA LYS A 283 7.89 -5.73 -18.44
C LYS A 283 8.01 -6.28 -19.87
N GLN A 284 7.10 -7.15 -20.31
CA GLN A 284 7.07 -7.75 -21.64
C GLN A 284 6.42 -6.84 -22.69
N GLY A 285 5.79 -5.76 -22.25
CA GLY A 285 5.07 -4.83 -23.12
C GLY A 285 3.61 -5.24 -23.38
N ASN A 286 3.09 -6.24 -22.67
CA ASN A 286 1.65 -6.54 -22.71
C ASN A 286 0.89 -5.41 -22.04
N LYS A 287 -0.27 -5.06 -22.59
CA LYS A 287 -1.11 -3.96 -22.09
C LYS A 287 -2.50 -4.44 -21.75
N ASP A 288 -2.92 -4.17 -20.54
CA ASP A 288 -4.31 -4.28 -20.10
C ASP A 288 -4.96 -2.91 -20.30
N VAL A 289 -5.79 -2.75 -21.34
CA VAL A 289 -6.40 -1.47 -21.71
C VAL A 289 -7.72 -1.28 -20.99
N ILE A 290 -7.88 -0.15 -20.32
CA ILE A 290 -9.10 0.27 -19.65
C ILE A 290 -9.72 1.41 -20.46
N SER A 291 -11.00 1.23 -20.83
CA SER A 291 -11.70 2.15 -21.73
C SER A 291 -13.02 2.58 -21.13
N SER A 292 -13.40 3.83 -21.41
CA SER A 292 -14.76 4.32 -21.20
C SER A 292 -15.66 3.86 -22.34
N ASN A 293 -16.89 3.50 -22.02
CA ASN A 293 -17.91 3.07 -22.96
C ASN A 293 -19.12 4.00 -22.97
N ASN A 294 -19.11 5.10 -22.24
CA ASN A 294 -20.28 5.84 -21.84
C ASN A 294 -20.44 7.21 -22.51
N MET A 295 -21.62 7.78 -22.28
CA MET A 295 -21.90 9.19 -22.58
C MET A 295 -21.42 10.03 -21.41
N SER A 296 -20.39 10.83 -21.65
CA SER A 296 -19.75 11.66 -20.64
C SER A 296 -20.65 12.79 -20.13
N LEU A 297 -20.56 13.04 -18.82
CA LEU A 297 -21.03 14.29 -18.25
C LEU A 297 -20.09 15.42 -18.71
N GLN A 298 -20.59 16.30 -19.59
CA GLN A 298 -19.79 17.42 -20.08
C GLN A 298 -20.11 18.68 -19.27
N LEU A 299 -19.29 18.96 -18.27
CA LEU A 299 -19.30 20.21 -17.51
C LEU A 299 -17.89 20.78 -17.43
N PRO A 300 -17.75 22.11 -17.40
CA PRO A 300 -16.48 22.73 -17.05
C PRO A 300 -15.93 22.12 -15.75
N THR A 301 -14.76 21.53 -15.81
CA THR A 301 -14.18 20.81 -14.67
C THR A 301 -12.77 21.29 -14.38
N VAL A 302 -12.47 21.53 -13.11
CA VAL A 302 -11.12 21.74 -12.59
C VAL A 302 -10.80 20.57 -11.68
N VAL A 303 -9.55 20.08 -11.76
CA VAL A 303 -9.01 19.11 -10.80
C VAL A 303 -7.88 19.78 -10.01
N LEU A 304 -7.98 19.76 -8.68
CA LEU A 304 -6.93 20.23 -7.78
C LEU A 304 -5.99 19.07 -7.45
N ILE A 305 -4.69 19.31 -7.59
CA ILE A 305 -3.62 18.36 -7.29
C ILE A 305 -2.51 19.02 -6.48
N ASN A 306 -1.75 18.21 -5.76
CA ASN A 306 -0.55 18.64 -5.06
C ASN A 306 0.53 17.54 -5.05
N GLU A 307 1.66 17.81 -4.44
CA GLU A 307 2.79 16.88 -4.29
C GLU A 307 2.44 15.57 -3.55
N ALA A 308 1.39 15.57 -2.73
CA ALA A 308 0.87 14.42 -2.03
C ALA A 308 -0.32 13.74 -2.75
N THR A 309 -0.55 14.06 -4.03
CA THR A 309 -1.44 13.33 -4.91
C THR A 309 -0.65 12.19 -5.55
N TYR A 310 -1.06 10.91 -5.34
CA TYR A 310 -0.31 9.73 -5.77
C TYR A 310 -1.14 8.74 -6.59
N GLY A 311 -0.44 7.83 -7.27
CA GLY A 311 -1.00 6.63 -7.86
C GLY A 311 -2.15 6.89 -8.83
N GLU A 312 -3.29 6.28 -8.56
CA GLU A 312 -4.50 6.38 -9.38
C GLU A 312 -5.07 7.79 -9.45
N ALA A 313 -4.82 8.63 -8.42
CA ALA A 313 -5.19 10.04 -8.43
C ALA A 313 -4.35 10.83 -9.46
N GLU A 314 -3.06 10.49 -9.62
CA GLU A 314 -2.23 11.05 -10.68
C GLU A 314 -2.70 10.57 -12.06
N VAL A 315 -3.04 9.28 -12.19
CA VAL A 315 -3.57 8.72 -13.44
C VAL A 315 -4.87 9.41 -13.83
N PHE A 316 -5.79 9.59 -12.88
CA PHE A 316 -7.03 10.34 -13.09
C PHE A 316 -6.73 11.76 -13.60
N ALA A 317 -5.90 12.51 -12.90
CA ALA A 317 -5.53 13.88 -13.28
C ALA A 317 -4.89 13.94 -14.67
N ALA A 318 -3.93 13.05 -14.97
CA ALA A 318 -3.25 13.00 -16.27
C ALA A 318 -4.23 12.69 -17.41
N VAL A 319 -5.11 11.72 -17.23
CA VAL A 319 -6.10 11.32 -18.25
C VAL A 319 -7.12 12.42 -18.47
N MET A 320 -7.64 13.05 -17.42
CA MET A 320 -8.57 14.18 -17.54
C MET A 320 -7.96 15.35 -18.30
N LYS A 321 -6.70 15.68 -18.01
CA LYS A 321 -5.94 16.69 -18.73
C LYS A 321 -5.70 16.32 -20.21
N GLU A 322 -5.22 15.11 -20.45
CA GLU A 322 -4.92 14.62 -21.81
C GLU A 322 -6.14 14.59 -22.70
N LYS A 323 -7.30 14.25 -22.16
CA LYS A 323 -8.59 14.26 -22.85
C LYS A 323 -9.20 15.66 -23.00
N GLY A 324 -8.59 16.68 -22.40
CA GLY A 324 -9.15 18.04 -22.38
C GLY A 324 -10.46 18.13 -21.58
N ALA A 325 -10.72 17.17 -20.69
CA ALA A 325 -11.94 17.10 -19.88
C ALA A 325 -11.83 17.92 -18.60
N ALA A 326 -10.64 18.29 -18.16
CA ALA A 326 -10.43 19.16 -17.01
C ALA A 326 -9.17 20.02 -17.17
N VAL A 327 -9.15 21.14 -16.45
CA VAL A 327 -7.95 21.96 -16.22
C VAL A 327 -7.39 21.61 -14.86
N LEU A 328 -6.08 21.36 -14.77
CA LEU A 328 -5.40 21.05 -13.53
C LEU A 328 -4.85 22.31 -12.87
N ILE A 329 -5.15 22.50 -11.60
CA ILE A 329 -4.66 23.62 -10.79
C ILE A 329 -4.02 23.09 -9.51
N GLY A 330 -2.90 23.70 -9.09
CA GLY A 330 -2.21 23.35 -7.86
C GLY A 330 -0.72 23.14 -8.05
N GLU A 331 -0.17 22.06 -7.52
CA GLU A 331 1.26 21.74 -7.57
C GLU A 331 1.50 20.42 -8.30
N ALA A 332 2.72 20.26 -8.83
CA ALA A 332 3.10 19.03 -9.52
C ALA A 332 3.10 17.84 -8.57
N THR A 333 2.62 16.70 -9.06
CA THR A 333 2.64 15.43 -8.33
C THR A 333 4.01 14.75 -8.41
N THR A 334 4.19 13.56 -7.83
CA THR A 334 5.52 12.94 -7.69
C THR A 334 5.82 11.79 -8.65
N GLY A 335 4.84 11.37 -9.46
CA GLY A 335 5.02 10.28 -10.43
C GLY A 335 5.00 8.88 -9.80
N ARG A 336 4.28 8.69 -8.71
CA ARG A 336 4.12 7.37 -8.06
C ARG A 336 3.03 6.55 -8.76
N THR A 337 3.20 6.25 -10.04
CA THR A 337 2.21 5.57 -10.89
C THR A 337 2.68 4.20 -11.35
N ARG A 338 3.27 3.41 -10.45
CA ARG A 338 3.64 2.02 -10.70
C ARG A 338 2.87 1.10 -9.79
N ILE A 339 2.39 -0.02 -10.33
CA ILE A 339 1.75 -1.09 -9.55
C ILE A 339 2.83 -1.96 -8.94
N GLN A 340 2.74 -2.16 -7.63
CA GLN A 340 3.61 -3.06 -6.90
C GLN A 340 2.90 -4.39 -6.65
N GLU A 341 3.62 -5.48 -6.88
CA GLU A 341 3.23 -6.83 -6.47
C GLU A 341 4.19 -7.34 -5.41
N THR A 342 3.66 -8.10 -4.46
CA THR A 342 4.44 -8.67 -3.35
C THR A 342 4.68 -10.15 -3.59
N PHE A 343 5.95 -10.55 -3.55
CA PHE A 343 6.41 -11.92 -3.75
C PHE A 343 6.99 -12.45 -2.44
N GLU A 344 6.30 -13.41 -1.82
CA GLU A 344 6.79 -14.07 -0.62
C GLU A 344 7.99 -14.99 -0.95
N LEU A 345 9.01 -14.93 -0.12
CA LEU A 345 10.21 -15.74 -0.22
C LEU A 345 10.10 -16.99 0.69
N SER A 346 10.95 -17.96 0.46
CA SER A 346 10.88 -19.28 1.12
C SER A 346 11.13 -19.26 2.63
N ASP A 347 11.69 -18.18 3.16
CA ASP A 347 11.95 -17.97 4.59
C ASP A 347 10.83 -17.16 5.29
N GLY A 348 9.82 -16.72 4.53
CA GLY A 348 8.71 -15.90 5.00
C GLY A 348 8.97 -14.40 4.95
N SER A 349 10.10 -13.95 4.40
CA SER A 349 10.31 -12.56 4.00
C SER A 349 9.65 -12.28 2.65
N ALA A 350 9.64 -11.04 2.16
CA ALA A 350 9.02 -10.71 0.89
C ALA A 350 9.74 -9.62 0.12
N ALA A 351 9.63 -9.67 -1.21
CA ALA A 351 10.02 -8.61 -2.11
C ALA A 351 8.76 -7.95 -2.69
N ARG A 352 8.60 -6.64 -2.49
CA ARG A 352 7.58 -5.83 -3.15
C ARG A 352 8.22 -5.12 -4.32
N LEU A 353 7.74 -5.39 -5.53
CA LEU A 353 8.35 -4.92 -6.77
C LEU A 353 7.35 -4.16 -7.62
N SER A 354 7.79 -3.11 -8.29
CA SER A 354 7.03 -2.47 -9.36
C SER A 354 7.00 -3.38 -10.58
N THR A 355 5.84 -3.95 -10.90
CA THR A 355 5.67 -4.94 -11.96
C THR A 355 4.97 -4.40 -13.19
N LYS A 356 4.12 -3.37 -13.02
CA LYS A 356 3.43 -2.68 -14.12
C LYS A 356 3.52 -1.16 -13.96
N THR A 357 3.41 -0.46 -15.08
CA THR A 357 3.29 1.00 -15.11
C THR A 357 1.98 1.42 -15.75
N TYR A 358 1.43 2.54 -15.30
CA TYR A 358 0.31 3.19 -15.96
C TYR A 358 0.80 3.96 -17.18
N LEU A 359 0.10 3.78 -18.28
CA LEU A 359 0.24 4.59 -19.49
C LEU A 359 -1.08 5.29 -19.77
N THR A 360 -1.06 6.58 -20.04
CA THR A 360 -2.23 7.31 -20.56
C THR A 360 -2.63 6.77 -21.94
N ALA A 361 -3.78 7.18 -22.47
CA ALA A 361 -4.23 6.78 -23.81
C ALA A 361 -3.20 7.15 -24.92
N ASN A 362 -2.45 8.23 -24.74
CA ASN A 362 -1.37 8.61 -25.66
C ASN A 362 -0.06 7.84 -25.41
N GLY A 363 -0.03 6.95 -24.41
CA GLY A 363 1.13 6.13 -24.07
C GLY A 363 2.15 6.83 -23.17
N THR A 364 1.79 7.94 -22.52
CA THR A 364 2.67 8.63 -21.56
C THR A 364 2.82 7.84 -20.28
N ASP A 365 4.06 7.56 -19.87
CA ASP A 365 4.42 6.97 -18.58
C ASP A 365 4.66 8.10 -17.57
N ILE A 366 3.65 8.36 -16.71
CA ILE A 366 3.65 9.43 -15.72
C ILE A 366 4.83 9.29 -14.75
N SER A 367 5.24 8.04 -14.43
CA SER A 367 6.35 7.81 -13.51
C SER A 367 7.70 8.26 -14.06
N ARG A 368 7.86 8.21 -15.39
CA ARG A 368 9.08 8.66 -16.09
C ARG A 368 9.10 10.17 -16.28
N GLU A 369 7.93 10.79 -16.43
CA GLU A 369 7.81 12.25 -16.50
C GLU A 369 8.03 12.94 -15.15
N GLY A 370 8.10 12.16 -14.06
CA GLY A 370 8.30 12.71 -12.71
C GLY A 370 7.02 13.25 -12.07
N GLY A 371 5.86 12.86 -12.61
CA GLY A 371 4.54 13.25 -12.13
C GLY A 371 3.72 14.05 -13.14
N VAL A 372 2.60 14.55 -12.68
CA VAL A 372 1.66 15.35 -13.47
C VAL A 372 1.86 16.82 -13.14
N THR A 373 2.21 17.62 -14.16
CA THR A 373 2.32 19.08 -14.00
C THR A 373 0.95 19.72 -14.20
N PRO A 374 0.45 20.56 -13.28
CA PRO A 374 -0.81 21.27 -13.45
C PRO A 374 -0.71 22.31 -14.59
N ASP A 375 -1.87 22.73 -15.13
CA ASP A 375 -1.96 23.79 -16.14
C ASP A 375 -1.73 25.17 -15.52
N GLN A 376 -2.10 25.32 -14.24
CA GLN A 376 -1.82 26.51 -13.45
C GLN A 376 -1.15 26.10 -12.14
N ILE A 377 0.12 26.49 -11.98
CA ILE A 377 0.87 26.26 -10.76
C ILE A 377 0.47 27.33 -9.75
N ILE A 378 -0.10 26.89 -8.64
CA ILE A 378 -0.49 27.75 -7.52
C ILE A 378 -0.07 27.07 -6.22
N HIS A 379 0.66 27.82 -5.40
CA HIS A 379 1.08 27.37 -4.08
C HIS A 379 0.14 27.95 -3.03
N ASN A 380 -0.27 27.14 -2.07
CA ASN A 380 -0.92 27.66 -0.88
C ASN A 380 0.16 28.24 0.05
N THR A 381 -0.06 29.42 0.60
CA THR A 381 0.82 29.98 1.61
C THR A 381 0.64 29.18 2.91
N ASP A 382 1.69 28.47 3.33
CA ASP A 382 1.68 27.74 4.61
C ASP A 382 1.45 28.70 5.77
N PRO A 383 0.48 28.42 6.67
CA PRO A 383 0.29 29.21 7.89
C PRO A 383 1.50 29.19 8.82
N GLU A 384 2.40 28.19 8.69
CA GLU A 384 3.59 28.04 9.55
C GLU A 384 4.77 28.93 9.18
N THR A 385 4.75 29.65 8.04
CA THR A 385 5.84 30.57 7.65
C THR A 385 5.64 31.99 8.14
N VAL A 386 4.53 32.31 8.80
CA VAL A 386 4.35 33.62 9.49
C VAL A 386 4.90 33.47 10.90
N GLY A 387 6.06 34.06 11.12
CA GLY A 387 6.92 33.97 12.29
C GLY A 387 6.18 33.93 13.64
N THR A 388 6.73 33.11 14.51
CA THR A 388 6.49 33.04 15.93
C THR A 388 6.51 34.45 16.57
N THR A 389 5.33 35.03 16.69
CA THR A 389 5.06 36.06 17.68
C THR A 389 3.95 35.51 18.59
N GLU A 390 4.29 35.39 19.86
CA GLU A 390 3.38 35.03 20.94
C GLU A 390 2.07 35.81 20.86
N GLY A 391 0.95 35.13 20.91
CA GLY A 391 -0.31 35.77 21.24
C GLY A 391 -1.53 35.21 20.50
N THR A 392 -2.38 34.59 21.31
CA THR A 392 -3.81 34.27 21.06
C THR A 392 -4.14 33.18 20.06
N LEU A 393 -4.39 32.02 20.64
CA LEU A 393 -5.24 30.98 20.06
C LEU A 393 -6.67 31.53 19.91
N GLU A 394 -6.99 32.10 18.77
CA GLU A 394 -8.39 32.23 18.36
C GLU A 394 -8.87 30.90 17.82
N ASN A 395 -9.89 30.38 18.50
CA ASN A 395 -10.68 29.22 18.13
C ASN A 395 -11.30 29.46 16.74
N THR A 396 -10.60 29.08 15.68
CA THR A 396 -11.24 28.87 14.38
C THR A 396 -11.85 27.47 14.41
N ALA A 397 -13.15 27.41 14.70
CA ALA A 397 -13.94 26.20 14.51
C ALA A 397 -13.76 25.74 13.05
N SER A 398 -13.00 24.65 12.83
CA SER A 398 -12.98 23.98 11.54
C SER A 398 -14.36 23.34 11.36
N ASP A 399 -15.05 23.72 10.31
CA ASP A 399 -16.36 23.14 9.93
C ASP A 399 -16.25 21.70 9.40
N GLY A 400 -15.15 21.02 9.67
CA GLY A 400 -14.89 19.64 9.22
C GLY A 400 -14.50 19.53 7.74
N THR A 401 -14.45 20.60 6.96
CA THR A 401 -14.18 20.58 5.52
C THR A 401 -12.70 20.74 5.17
N GLY A 402 -11.85 21.06 6.14
CA GLY A 402 -10.40 21.21 5.93
C GLY A 402 -10.00 22.42 5.05
N VAL A 403 -10.94 23.30 4.73
CA VAL A 403 -10.69 24.50 3.92
C VAL A 403 -10.41 25.68 4.84
N THR A 404 -9.18 26.17 4.85
CA THR A 404 -8.85 27.44 5.48
C THR A 404 -9.34 28.59 4.60
N SER A 405 -9.70 29.73 5.19
CA SER A 405 -10.13 30.97 4.47
C SER A 405 -9.10 31.50 3.45
N ASN A 406 -7.94 30.87 3.33
CA ASN A 406 -6.79 31.25 2.50
C ASN A 406 -6.38 30.16 1.49
N ASP A 407 -7.28 29.26 1.06
CA ASP A 407 -6.98 28.25 0.03
C ASP A 407 -6.92 28.91 -1.36
N GLU A 408 -5.71 29.36 -1.74
CA GLU A 408 -5.46 30.06 -3.00
C GLU A 408 -5.71 29.17 -4.21
N GLN A 409 -5.44 27.86 -4.10
CA GLN A 409 -5.69 26.88 -5.14
C GLN A 409 -7.18 26.70 -5.40
N LEU A 410 -8.00 26.55 -4.36
CA LEU A 410 -9.46 26.46 -4.50
C LEU A 410 -10.04 27.78 -5.01
N ASN A 411 -9.59 28.92 -4.51
CA ASN A 411 -10.04 30.22 -4.98
C ASN A 411 -9.77 30.42 -6.48
N ALA A 412 -8.60 29.99 -6.97
CA ALA A 412 -8.26 30.01 -8.38
C ALA A 412 -9.14 29.07 -9.22
N ALA A 413 -9.42 27.87 -8.72
CA ALA A 413 -10.33 26.92 -9.35
C ALA A 413 -11.74 27.50 -9.49
N LEU A 414 -12.29 28.05 -8.43
CA LEU A 414 -13.64 28.66 -8.43
C LEU A 414 -13.71 29.91 -9.34
N LYS A 415 -12.62 30.69 -9.39
CA LYS A 415 -12.52 31.81 -10.34
C LYS A 415 -12.45 31.37 -11.79
N TYR A 416 -11.80 30.23 -12.09
CA TYR A 416 -11.72 29.65 -13.42
C TYR A 416 -13.10 29.13 -13.89
N LEU A 417 -13.91 28.60 -12.95
CA LEU A 417 -15.23 28.02 -13.21
C LEU A 417 -16.39 29.04 -13.18
N SER A 418 -16.12 30.30 -12.82
CA SER A 418 -17.12 31.38 -12.80
C SER A 418 -17.12 32.15 -14.13
#